data_d7d15d8f76d2555d1370286c0ebe9ec2
#
_entry.id   d7d15d8f76d2555d1370286c0ebe9ec2
#
_cell.length_a   1.000
_cell.length_b   1.000
_cell.length_c   1.000
_cell.angle_alpha   90.00
_cell.angle_beta   90.00
_cell.angle_gamma   90.00
#
_symmetry.space_group_name_H-M   'P 1'
#
loop_
_entity.id
_entity.type
_entity.pdbx_description
1 polymer ?
#
loop_
_entity_poly.entity_id
_entity_poly.type
_entity_poly.pdbx_seq_one_letter_code
_entity_poly.pdbx_strand_id
1 'polypeptide(L)'
;MSQPTHSSKPTTHYALPTPILDLLTQYLQEQVTPTIKIDPEQLAYRWIGGENGHLSPLAVNLFLSLDDLQGIERQKSKLIQNTRQFLKGYPANHVLMTGTRGAGKSSLIRALLQAYHGEGLRIIEIARDDLQVLDKIRAAIKTLPVDCGCRYIVYCDDLAFNGQDESYRALKSVLDGALDSEQDKLLVYATSNRRRLLPQMMKDNLDIYNGQTDEVNPYETIDETVSLSDRFGLSLTFHPMDQQTYLQIIQHYLILEQQKILANTDMTLEVSSEDGNLPDAIRADALRWASERGGRSGRVAYQFSRYWSGKTQLAIEDSKR
;
A
#
# COMPACT_ATOMS: atom_id res chain seq x y z
N MET A 1 41.79 -53.11 53.55
CA MET A 1 41.26 -52.54 52.26
C MET A 1 40.18 -51.55 52.61
N SER A 2 40.56 -50.26 52.65
CA SER A 2 39.69 -49.15 53.09
C SER A 2 39.15 -48.48 51.81
N GLN A 3 37.81 -48.36 51.70
CA GLN A 3 37.18 -47.60 50.59
C GLN A 3 37.26 -46.10 50.87
N PRO A 4 37.48 -45.24 49.86
CA PRO A 4 37.47 -43.79 50.04
C PRO A 4 36.00 -43.27 50.02
N THR A 5 35.64 -42.56 51.06
CA THR A 5 34.38 -41.81 51.16
C THR A 5 34.38 -40.62 50.23
N HIS A 6 33.50 -40.57 49.25
CA HIS A 6 33.22 -39.41 48.41
C HIS A 6 32.48 -38.32 49.26
N SER A 7 33.24 -37.25 49.60
CA SER A 7 32.67 -36.04 50.17
C SER A 7 32.02 -35.23 49.05
N SER A 8 30.69 -35.15 49.00
CA SER A 8 29.93 -34.26 48.15
C SER A 8 30.03 -32.84 48.74
N LYS A 9 30.64 -31.91 47.97
CA LYS A 9 30.66 -30.50 48.27
C LYS A 9 29.22 -29.94 48.21
N PRO A 10 28.76 -29.13 49.16
CA PRO A 10 27.44 -28.49 49.07
C PRO A 10 27.43 -27.48 47.95
N THR A 11 26.54 -27.60 46.99
CA THR A 11 26.26 -26.57 45.96
C THR A 11 25.54 -25.43 46.62
N THR A 12 26.27 -24.36 46.88
CA THR A 12 25.69 -23.13 47.46
C THR A 12 24.95 -22.39 46.32
N HIS A 13 23.63 -22.47 46.31
CA HIS A 13 22.80 -21.67 45.43
C HIS A 13 22.77 -20.22 45.99
N TYR A 14 23.48 -19.34 45.34
CA TYR A 14 23.36 -17.91 45.58
C TYR A 14 22.13 -17.37 44.85
N ALA A 15 21.03 -17.18 45.57
CA ALA A 15 19.90 -16.44 45.04
C ALA A 15 20.25 -14.93 45.04
N LEU A 16 20.01 -14.27 43.87
CA LEU A 16 20.17 -12.82 43.78
C LEU A 16 19.19 -12.13 44.76
N PRO A 17 19.62 -11.05 45.43
CA PRO A 17 18.70 -10.27 46.26
C PRO A 17 17.48 -9.79 45.45
N THR A 18 16.30 -9.82 46.06
CA THR A 18 15.02 -9.44 45.43
C THR A 18 15.08 -8.10 44.68
N PRO A 19 15.71 -7.01 45.22
CA PRO A 19 15.81 -5.75 44.49
C PRO A 19 16.63 -5.84 43.17
N ILE A 20 17.62 -6.74 43.14
CA ILE A 20 18.43 -6.95 41.90
C ILE A 20 17.63 -7.77 40.90
N LEU A 21 16.85 -8.74 41.35
CA LEU A 21 15.91 -9.51 40.53
C LEU A 21 14.83 -8.62 39.91
N ASP A 22 14.28 -7.70 40.70
CA ASP A 22 13.28 -6.73 40.25
C ASP A 22 13.86 -5.77 39.21
N LEU A 23 15.05 -5.23 39.43
CA LEU A 23 15.78 -4.39 38.49
C LEU A 23 16.14 -5.12 37.18
N LEU A 24 16.61 -6.36 37.30
CA LEU A 24 16.88 -7.21 36.12
C LEU A 24 15.59 -7.53 35.36
N THR A 25 14.52 -7.82 36.07
CA THR A 25 13.22 -8.08 35.46
C THR A 25 12.69 -6.84 34.72
N GLN A 26 12.79 -5.67 35.34
CA GLN A 26 12.43 -4.40 34.75
C GLN A 26 13.32 -4.10 33.52
N TYR A 27 14.63 -4.25 33.64
CA TYR A 27 15.57 -4.08 32.52
C TYR A 27 15.29 -5.03 31.37
N LEU A 28 15.01 -6.32 31.65
CA LEU A 28 14.67 -7.29 30.65
C LEU A 28 13.29 -7.00 30.00
N GLN A 29 12.32 -6.50 30.77
CA GLN A 29 11.03 -6.05 30.24
C GLN A 29 11.16 -4.82 29.35
N GLU A 30 12.06 -3.88 29.67
CA GLU A 30 12.38 -2.73 28.84
C GLU A 30 13.18 -3.12 27.57
N GLN A 31 13.97 -4.20 27.61
CA GLN A 31 14.70 -4.76 26.48
C GLN A 31 13.84 -5.68 25.58
N VAL A 32 12.70 -6.16 26.07
CA VAL A 32 11.74 -6.89 25.23
C VAL A 32 11.11 -5.87 24.28
N THR A 33 11.70 -5.72 23.11
CA THR A 33 11.10 -4.99 21.99
C THR A 33 9.65 -5.49 21.86
N PRO A 34 8.63 -4.62 21.88
CA PRO A 34 7.26 -5.06 21.83
C PRO A 34 7.08 -5.96 20.60
N THR A 35 6.76 -7.21 20.84
CA THR A 35 6.58 -8.19 19.76
C THR A 35 5.36 -7.76 18.96
N ILE A 36 5.55 -7.46 17.69
CA ILE A 36 4.46 -7.12 16.76
C ILE A 36 3.56 -8.36 16.66
N LYS A 37 2.31 -8.22 17.11
CA LYS A 37 1.30 -9.28 17.03
C LYS A 37 0.56 -9.18 15.71
N ILE A 38 0.49 -10.29 14.98
CA ILE A 38 -0.24 -10.41 13.72
C ILE A 38 -1.24 -11.57 13.88
N ASP A 39 -2.52 -11.27 13.64
CA ASP A 39 -3.57 -12.28 13.53
C ASP A 39 -3.74 -12.63 12.03
N PRO A 40 -3.50 -13.87 11.58
CA PRO A 40 -3.67 -14.27 10.19
C PRO A 40 -5.10 -14.12 9.65
N GLU A 41 -6.11 -14.11 10.50
CA GLU A 41 -7.51 -13.94 10.10
C GLU A 41 -7.84 -12.49 9.75
N GLN A 42 -7.08 -11.52 10.28
CA GLN A 42 -7.26 -10.11 9.97
C GLN A 42 -6.76 -9.79 8.55
N LEU A 43 -7.64 -9.25 7.70
CA LEU A 43 -7.36 -9.00 6.29
C LEU A 43 -6.36 -7.86 6.05
N ALA A 44 -6.44 -6.82 6.87
CA ALA A 44 -5.54 -5.68 6.73
C ALA A 44 -5.22 -5.02 8.07
N TYR A 45 -4.04 -4.43 8.13
CA TYR A 45 -3.53 -3.64 9.24
C TYR A 45 -3.04 -2.29 8.76
N ARG A 46 -3.00 -1.33 9.67
CA ARG A 46 -2.22 -0.11 9.55
C ARG A 46 -1.20 -0.05 10.67
N TRP A 47 0.03 0.27 10.33
CA TRP A 47 1.04 0.59 11.32
C TRP A 47 0.73 1.95 11.95
N ILE A 48 0.68 1.99 13.26
CA ILE A 48 0.62 3.22 14.06
C ILE A 48 1.98 3.40 14.69
N GLY A 49 2.72 4.44 14.26
CA GLY A 49 4.07 4.74 14.74
C GLY A 49 4.11 5.34 16.15
N GLY A 50 5.30 5.79 16.58
CA GLY A 50 5.58 6.36 17.90
C GLY A 50 6.25 5.37 18.86
N GLU A 51 6.42 5.75 20.11
CA GLU A 51 7.14 4.97 21.14
C GLU A 51 6.53 3.57 21.34
N ASN A 52 5.21 3.45 21.26
CA ASN A 52 4.45 2.19 21.37
C ASN A 52 3.91 1.73 20.01
N GLY A 53 4.73 1.79 18.97
CA GLY A 53 4.32 1.42 17.62
C GLY A 53 3.70 0.01 17.56
N HIS A 54 2.54 -0.11 16.90
CA HIS A 54 1.80 -1.36 16.78
C HIS A 54 0.99 -1.45 15.48
N LEU A 55 0.56 -2.67 15.14
CA LEU A 55 -0.37 -2.91 14.06
C LEU A 55 -1.81 -2.75 14.55
N SER A 56 -2.54 -1.80 13.97
CA SER A 56 -3.97 -1.58 14.22
C SER A 56 -4.79 -2.28 13.14
N PRO A 57 -5.76 -3.15 13.48
CA PRO A 57 -6.64 -3.77 12.49
C PRO A 57 -7.41 -2.72 11.68
N LEU A 58 -7.51 -2.93 10.37
CA LEU A 58 -8.32 -2.10 9.47
C LEU A 58 -9.62 -2.82 9.12
N ALA A 59 -10.74 -2.13 9.28
CA ALA A 59 -12.00 -2.54 8.68
C ALA A 59 -11.92 -2.32 7.16
N VAL A 60 -11.87 -3.39 6.40
CA VAL A 60 -11.75 -3.33 4.95
C VAL A 60 -13.12 -3.37 4.30
N ASN A 61 -13.38 -2.40 3.42
CA ASN A 61 -14.54 -2.44 2.54
C ASN A 61 -14.16 -3.16 1.25
N LEU A 62 -14.73 -4.35 1.03
CA LEU A 62 -14.43 -5.24 -0.11
C LEU A 62 -15.36 -5.02 -1.32
N PHE A 63 -15.97 -3.84 -1.48
CA PHE A 63 -16.90 -3.56 -2.59
C PHE A 63 -16.23 -3.21 -3.92
N LEU A 64 -14.97 -2.85 -3.93
CA LEU A 64 -14.25 -2.49 -5.15
C LEU A 64 -13.66 -3.72 -5.81
N SER A 65 -14.18 -4.10 -6.96
CA SER A 65 -13.66 -5.22 -7.74
C SER A 65 -12.56 -4.79 -8.72
N LEU A 66 -11.80 -5.75 -9.24
CA LEU A 66 -10.83 -5.51 -10.31
C LEU A 66 -11.50 -5.04 -11.60
N ASP A 67 -12.76 -5.44 -11.84
CA ASP A 67 -13.52 -5.07 -13.03
C ASP A 67 -14.02 -3.63 -12.99
N ASP A 68 -14.13 -3.03 -11.80
CA ASP A 68 -14.47 -1.62 -11.62
C ASP A 68 -13.33 -0.67 -12.05
N LEU A 69 -12.12 -1.20 -12.22
CA LEU A 69 -10.93 -0.42 -12.57
C LEU A 69 -10.68 -0.48 -14.07
N GLN A 70 -11.12 0.54 -14.79
CA GLN A 70 -11.03 0.66 -16.23
C GLN A 70 -9.91 1.62 -16.66
N GLY A 71 -9.39 1.41 -17.89
CA GLY A 71 -8.34 2.24 -18.48
C GLY A 71 -6.93 1.97 -17.93
N ILE A 72 -6.76 0.90 -17.14
CA ILE A 72 -5.47 0.47 -16.57
C ILE A 72 -5.22 -1.03 -16.76
N GLU A 73 -5.75 -1.62 -17.81
CA GLU A 73 -5.78 -3.08 -18.06
C GLU A 73 -4.37 -3.67 -18.07
N ARG A 74 -3.40 -2.97 -18.68
CA ARG A 74 -2.01 -3.43 -18.73
C ARG A 74 -1.36 -3.46 -17.35
N GLN A 75 -1.54 -2.40 -16.57
CA GLN A 75 -1.02 -2.31 -15.20
C GLN A 75 -1.70 -3.35 -14.30
N LYS A 76 -3.03 -3.46 -14.40
CA LYS A 76 -3.87 -4.43 -13.71
C LYS A 76 -3.40 -5.87 -13.98
N SER A 77 -3.27 -6.26 -15.24
CA SER A 77 -2.83 -7.60 -15.63
C SER A 77 -1.45 -7.96 -15.06
N LYS A 78 -0.46 -7.07 -15.15
CA LYS A 78 0.88 -7.28 -14.61
C LYS A 78 0.89 -7.42 -13.09
N LEU A 79 0.14 -6.56 -12.40
CA LEU A 79 0.07 -6.59 -10.95
C LEU A 79 -0.64 -7.85 -10.43
N ILE A 80 -1.73 -8.26 -11.09
CA ILE A 80 -2.44 -9.52 -10.82
C ILE A 80 -1.49 -10.71 -10.99
N GLN A 81 -0.76 -10.77 -12.11
CA GLN A 81 0.20 -11.84 -12.36
C GLN A 81 1.25 -11.93 -11.24
N ASN A 82 1.89 -10.81 -10.88
CA ASN A 82 2.90 -10.76 -9.83
C ASN A 82 2.33 -11.18 -8.47
N THR A 83 1.12 -10.71 -8.13
CA THR A 83 0.44 -11.06 -6.87
C THR A 83 0.09 -12.55 -6.82
N ARG A 84 -0.40 -13.14 -7.93
CA ARG A 84 -0.70 -14.58 -8.00
C ARG A 84 0.56 -15.44 -7.90
N GLN A 85 1.68 -15.02 -8.52
CA GLN A 85 2.97 -15.67 -8.35
C GLN A 85 3.35 -15.68 -6.87
N PHE A 86 3.29 -14.53 -6.21
CA PHE A 86 3.58 -14.40 -4.80
C PHE A 86 2.72 -15.31 -3.93
N LEU A 87 1.39 -15.32 -4.11
CA LEU A 87 0.47 -16.16 -3.33
C LEU A 87 0.76 -17.66 -3.48
N LYS A 88 1.21 -18.08 -4.65
CA LYS A 88 1.59 -19.48 -4.92
C LYS A 88 3.02 -19.84 -4.48
N GLY A 89 3.78 -18.89 -3.91
CA GLY A 89 5.15 -19.11 -3.51
C GLY A 89 6.14 -19.13 -4.67
N TYR A 90 5.75 -18.66 -5.84
CA TYR A 90 6.65 -18.50 -6.98
C TYR A 90 7.42 -17.17 -6.87
N PRO A 91 8.54 -17.03 -7.58
CA PRO A 91 9.29 -15.78 -7.62
C PRO A 91 8.38 -14.61 -8.02
N ALA A 92 8.40 -13.55 -7.23
CA ALA A 92 7.61 -12.34 -7.43
C ALA A 92 8.42 -11.12 -6.97
N ASN A 93 8.08 -9.95 -7.50
CA ASN A 93 8.85 -8.74 -7.31
C ASN A 93 8.15 -7.75 -6.37
N HIS A 94 8.94 -6.91 -5.70
CA HIS A 94 8.44 -5.67 -5.14
C HIS A 94 7.93 -4.77 -6.26
N VAL A 95 6.90 -3.95 -5.99
CA VAL A 95 6.20 -3.17 -7.02
C VAL A 95 6.22 -1.69 -6.70
N LEU A 96 6.60 -0.88 -7.69
CA LEU A 96 6.48 0.56 -7.66
C LEU A 96 5.45 1.02 -8.71
N MET A 97 4.41 1.69 -8.23
CA MET A 97 3.36 2.30 -9.07
C MET A 97 3.53 3.81 -9.11
N THR A 98 3.93 4.37 -10.26
CA THR A 98 4.15 5.81 -10.43
C THR A 98 3.07 6.43 -11.32
N GLY A 99 2.86 7.74 -11.22
CA GLY A 99 2.00 8.48 -12.13
C GLY A 99 0.96 9.37 -11.44
N THR A 100 0.02 9.87 -12.23
CA THR A 100 -0.92 10.92 -11.81
C THR A 100 -1.80 10.52 -10.63
N ARG A 101 -2.15 11.50 -9.81
CA ARG A 101 -3.12 11.32 -8.71
C ARG A 101 -4.49 10.91 -9.27
N GLY A 102 -5.18 10.02 -8.56
CA GLY A 102 -6.51 9.56 -8.96
C GLY A 102 -6.54 8.60 -10.16
N ALA A 103 -5.38 8.13 -10.66
CA ALA A 103 -5.29 7.18 -11.76
C ALA A 103 -5.55 5.71 -11.36
N GLY A 104 -6.02 5.45 -10.14
CA GLY A 104 -6.42 4.10 -9.72
C GLY A 104 -5.35 3.30 -8.97
N LYS A 105 -4.13 3.83 -8.72
CA LYS A 105 -3.04 3.10 -8.05
C LYS A 105 -3.46 2.47 -6.71
N SER A 106 -3.90 3.28 -5.75
CA SER A 106 -4.34 2.81 -4.42
C SER A 106 -5.64 1.99 -4.48
N SER A 107 -6.51 2.28 -5.47
CA SER A 107 -7.72 1.49 -5.73
C SER A 107 -7.39 0.08 -6.19
N LEU A 108 -6.34 -0.08 -7.00
CA LEU A 108 -5.89 -1.39 -7.49
C LEU A 108 -5.42 -2.30 -6.35
N ILE A 109 -4.76 -1.74 -5.32
CA ILE A 109 -4.36 -2.49 -4.11
C ILE A 109 -5.58 -3.01 -3.35
N ARG A 110 -6.62 -2.17 -3.19
CA ARG A 110 -7.87 -2.57 -2.52
C ARG A 110 -8.61 -3.66 -3.30
N ALA A 111 -8.67 -3.52 -4.62
CA ALA A 111 -9.29 -4.51 -5.49
C ALA A 111 -8.54 -5.85 -5.49
N LEU A 112 -7.20 -5.84 -5.37
CA LEU A 112 -6.42 -7.06 -5.19
C LEU A 112 -6.76 -7.76 -3.88
N LEU A 113 -6.86 -7.01 -2.77
CA LEU A 113 -7.26 -7.60 -1.48
C LEU A 113 -8.65 -8.22 -1.58
N GLN A 114 -9.61 -7.52 -2.18
CA GLN A 114 -10.96 -8.05 -2.41
C GLN A 114 -10.92 -9.36 -3.22
N ALA A 115 -10.11 -9.43 -4.29
CA ALA A 115 -10.05 -10.58 -5.17
C ALA A 115 -9.32 -11.79 -4.55
N TYR A 116 -8.31 -11.55 -3.69
CA TYR A 116 -7.35 -12.60 -3.28
C TYR A 116 -7.26 -12.83 -1.76
N HIS A 117 -8.06 -12.17 -0.92
CA HIS A 117 -8.05 -12.41 0.54
C HIS A 117 -8.38 -13.87 0.87
N GLY A 118 -9.26 -14.52 0.10
CA GLY A 118 -9.60 -15.93 0.23
C GLY A 118 -8.46 -16.88 -0.17
N GLU A 119 -7.47 -16.41 -0.96
CA GLU A 119 -6.25 -17.14 -1.30
C GLU A 119 -5.08 -16.82 -0.34
N GLY A 120 -5.36 -16.17 0.79
CA GLY A 120 -4.37 -15.86 1.83
C GLY A 120 -3.69 -14.49 1.69
N LEU A 121 -4.13 -13.60 0.78
CA LEU A 121 -3.59 -12.25 0.71
C LEU A 121 -3.96 -11.43 1.94
N ARG A 122 -2.95 -10.78 2.53
CA ARG A 122 -3.08 -9.81 3.63
C ARG A 122 -2.34 -8.53 3.28
N ILE A 123 -2.81 -7.39 3.80
CA ILE A 123 -2.17 -6.09 3.55
C ILE A 123 -1.79 -5.42 4.87
N ILE A 124 -0.60 -4.84 4.92
CA ILE A 124 -0.14 -3.98 6.00
C ILE A 124 0.16 -2.61 5.42
N GLU A 125 -0.63 -1.61 5.76
CA GLU A 125 -0.41 -0.22 5.35
C GLU A 125 0.59 0.44 6.29
N ILE A 126 1.65 1.05 5.73
CA ILE A 126 2.70 1.73 6.48
C ILE A 126 2.86 3.13 5.90
N ALA A 127 2.96 4.14 6.79
CA ALA A 127 3.35 5.48 6.38
C ALA A 127 4.83 5.52 5.98
N ARG A 128 5.18 6.42 5.06
CA ARG A 128 6.56 6.59 4.59
C ARG A 128 7.56 6.76 5.75
N ASP A 129 7.21 7.55 6.74
CA ASP A 129 8.09 7.90 7.85
C ASP A 129 8.34 6.73 8.82
N ASP A 130 7.54 5.67 8.73
CA ASP A 130 7.62 4.45 9.55
C ASP A 130 8.28 3.26 8.85
N LEU A 131 8.86 3.43 7.66
CA LEU A 131 9.45 2.32 6.87
C LEU A 131 10.55 1.55 7.59
N GLN A 132 11.21 2.16 8.57
CA GLN A 132 12.19 1.51 9.45
C GLN A 132 11.62 0.32 10.26
N VAL A 133 10.29 0.20 10.36
CA VAL A 133 9.65 -0.94 11.04
C VAL A 133 9.56 -2.19 10.16
N LEU A 134 9.86 -2.10 8.88
CA LEU A 134 9.70 -3.20 7.91
C LEU A 134 10.41 -4.49 8.36
N ASP A 135 11.65 -4.39 8.88
CA ASP A 135 12.39 -5.57 9.36
C ASP A 135 11.72 -6.23 10.57
N LYS A 136 11.13 -5.44 11.47
CA LYS A 136 10.37 -5.95 12.63
C LYS A 136 9.08 -6.65 12.17
N ILE A 137 8.38 -6.09 11.19
CA ILE A 137 7.18 -6.70 10.60
C ILE A 137 7.54 -8.00 9.89
N ARG A 138 8.64 -8.01 9.11
CA ARG A 138 9.15 -9.22 8.45
C ARG A 138 9.46 -10.31 9.47
N ALA A 139 10.15 -9.97 10.56
CA ALA A 139 10.44 -10.90 11.65
C ALA A 139 9.16 -11.45 12.30
N ALA A 140 8.15 -10.60 12.53
CA ALA A 140 6.88 -11.02 13.08
C ALA A 140 6.12 -11.97 12.13
N ILE A 141 6.13 -11.72 10.82
CA ILE A 141 5.50 -12.61 9.83
C ILE A 141 6.19 -13.99 9.80
N LYS A 142 7.52 -14.05 9.97
CA LYS A 142 8.27 -15.32 10.04
C LYS A 142 7.90 -16.18 11.24
N THR A 143 7.40 -15.61 12.33
CA THR A 143 6.94 -16.34 13.51
C THR A 143 5.55 -16.96 13.37
N LEU A 144 4.81 -16.60 12.31
CA LEU A 144 3.47 -17.12 12.07
C LEU A 144 3.52 -18.62 11.71
N PRO A 145 2.49 -19.40 12.06
CA PRO A 145 2.39 -20.81 11.69
C PRO A 145 2.55 -21.00 10.18
N VAL A 146 3.25 -22.05 9.78
CA VAL A 146 3.52 -22.36 8.36
C VAL A 146 2.22 -22.65 7.60
N ASP A 147 1.27 -23.27 8.26
CA ASP A 147 -0.03 -23.71 7.76
C ASP A 147 -1.07 -22.59 7.63
N CYS A 148 -0.80 -21.36 8.13
CA CYS A 148 -1.73 -20.24 7.95
C CYS A 148 -1.93 -19.86 6.47
N GLY A 149 -1.02 -20.26 5.58
CA GLY A 149 -1.12 -19.98 4.13
C GLY A 149 -1.07 -18.51 3.75
N CYS A 150 -0.97 -17.60 4.74
CA CYS A 150 -1.04 -16.16 4.52
C CYS A 150 0.27 -15.59 3.96
N ARG A 151 0.12 -14.62 3.04
CA ARG A 151 1.20 -13.82 2.48
C ARG A 151 0.85 -12.34 2.56
N TYR A 152 1.82 -11.52 2.88
CA TYR A 152 1.63 -10.13 3.26
C TYR A 152 2.19 -9.19 2.21
N ILE A 153 1.39 -8.24 1.76
CA ILE A 153 1.84 -7.10 0.99
C ILE A 153 1.92 -5.91 1.94
N VAL A 154 3.11 -5.38 2.15
CA VAL A 154 3.29 -4.08 2.79
C VAL A 154 3.01 -3.01 1.75
N TYR A 155 2.03 -2.18 2.03
CA TYR A 155 1.59 -1.12 1.16
C TYR A 155 2.02 0.24 1.71
N CYS A 156 2.77 1.00 0.90
CA CYS A 156 3.17 2.37 1.20
C CYS A 156 2.59 3.32 0.15
N ASP A 157 1.65 4.19 0.59
CA ASP A 157 1.02 5.17 -0.30
C ASP A 157 1.81 6.48 -0.35
N ASP A 158 1.87 7.08 -1.53
CA ASP A 158 2.50 8.38 -1.83
C ASP A 158 3.98 8.47 -1.41
N LEU A 159 4.75 7.43 -1.76
CA LEU A 159 6.18 7.35 -1.46
C LEU A 159 6.95 8.46 -2.19
N ALA A 160 7.63 9.30 -1.42
CA ALA A 160 8.51 10.34 -1.92
C ALA A 160 9.58 10.65 -0.85
N PHE A 161 10.84 10.65 -1.23
CA PHE A 161 11.96 10.90 -0.31
C PHE A 161 12.62 12.24 -0.56
N ASN A 162 13.32 12.74 0.45
CA ASN A 162 14.32 13.78 0.37
C ASN A 162 15.69 13.13 0.55
N GLY A 163 16.77 13.69 0.00
CA GLY A 163 18.07 13.03 -0.13
C GLY A 163 18.78 12.60 1.17
N GLN A 164 18.25 12.91 2.38
CA GLN A 164 18.81 12.50 3.68
C GLN A 164 17.82 11.70 4.53
N ASP A 165 16.83 11.06 3.91
CA ASP A 165 15.73 10.41 4.63
C ASP A 165 16.16 9.01 5.13
N GLU A 166 16.11 8.75 6.46
CA GLU A 166 16.41 7.44 7.04
C GLU A 166 15.47 6.35 6.52
N SER A 167 14.23 6.70 6.24
CA SER A 167 13.23 5.80 5.65
C SER A 167 13.66 5.28 4.26
N TYR A 168 14.46 6.05 3.51
CA TYR A 168 15.06 5.62 2.26
C TYR A 168 16.01 4.44 2.46
N ARG A 169 16.90 4.53 3.47
CA ARG A 169 17.88 3.47 3.78
C ARG A 169 17.19 2.18 4.24
N ALA A 170 16.18 2.31 5.09
CA ALA A 170 15.40 1.17 5.55
C ALA A 170 14.69 0.45 4.38
N LEU A 171 14.05 1.21 3.49
CA LEU A 171 13.41 0.61 2.31
C LEU A 171 14.42 -0.05 1.39
N LYS A 172 15.59 0.57 1.16
CA LYS A 172 16.67 -0.01 0.35
C LYS A 172 17.10 -1.37 0.89
N SER A 173 17.35 -1.47 2.21
CA SER A 173 17.71 -2.73 2.86
C SER A 173 16.69 -3.84 2.62
N VAL A 174 15.40 -3.52 2.72
CA VAL A 174 14.32 -4.50 2.52
C VAL A 174 14.19 -4.93 1.07
N LEU A 175 14.36 -4.00 0.11
CA LEU A 175 14.26 -4.28 -1.32
C LEU A 175 15.45 -5.08 -1.86
N ASP A 176 16.66 -4.88 -1.29
CA ASP A 176 17.86 -5.64 -1.66
C ASP A 176 17.79 -7.11 -1.21
N GLY A 177 16.84 -7.44 -0.32
CA GLY A 177 16.63 -8.77 0.24
C GLY A 177 17.66 -9.12 1.32
N ALA A 178 17.25 -9.87 2.33
CA ALA A 178 18.18 -10.52 3.24
C ALA A 178 18.70 -11.81 2.60
N LEU A 179 19.88 -12.29 3.03
CA LEU A 179 20.50 -13.55 2.54
C LEU A 179 19.61 -14.79 2.70
N ASP A 180 18.53 -14.69 3.49
CA ASP A 180 17.57 -15.76 3.78
C ASP A 180 16.20 -15.58 3.06
N SER A 181 16.15 -14.79 1.99
CA SER A 181 14.91 -14.32 1.33
C SER A 181 14.17 -15.37 0.50
N GLU A 182 14.68 -16.58 0.30
CA GLU A 182 14.06 -17.59 -0.59
C GLU A 182 12.63 -18.03 -0.20
N GLN A 183 12.16 -17.70 1.02
CA GLN A 183 10.80 -18.01 1.48
C GLN A 183 10.08 -16.79 2.06
N ASP A 184 10.40 -15.58 1.62
CA ASP A 184 9.83 -14.38 2.21
C ASP A 184 8.31 -14.30 1.91
N LYS A 185 7.50 -14.30 2.99
CA LYS A 185 6.05 -14.15 2.91
C LYS A 185 5.63 -12.66 2.84
N LEU A 186 6.55 -11.78 2.45
CA LEU A 186 6.34 -10.34 2.40
C LEU A 186 6.83 -9.75 1.08
N LEU A 187 5.97 -8.95 0.43
CA LEU A 187 6.35 -8.05 -0.67
C LEU A 187 6.02 -6.61 -0.31
N VAL A 188 6.76 -5.67 -0.88
CA VAL A 188 6.49 -4.23 -0.78
C VAL A 188 5.84 -3.75 -2.07
N TYR A 189 4.64 -3.15 -1.96
CA TYR A 189 3.97 -2.42 -3.03
C TYR A 189 3.88 -0.95 -2.64
N ALA A 190 4.46 -0.09 -3.45
CA ALA A 190 4.51 1.34 -3.18
C ALA A 190 3.83 2.13 -4.29
N THR A 191 3.21 3.25 -3.94
CA THR A 191 2.75 4.23 -4.92
C THR A 191 3.56 5.51 -4.83
N SER A 192 3.70 6.22 -5.94
CA SER A 192 4.27 7.57 -5.97
C SER A 192 3.56 8.43 -6.99
N ASN A 193 3.36 9.69 -6.67
CA ASN A 193 2.87 10.69 -7.62
C ASN A 193 4.02 11.36 -8.38
N ARG A 194 5.26 11.04 -8.03
CA ARG A 194 6.47 11.48 -8.73
C ARG A 194 6.93 10.39 -9.69
N ARG A 195 7.48 10.78 -10.83
CA ARG A 195 8.13 9.82 -11.76
C ARG A 195 9.42 9.26 -11.20
N ARG A 196 10.09 10.03 -10.33
CA ARG A 196 11.29 9.63 -9.57
C ARG A 196 11.00 9.81 -8.10
N LEU A 197 11.47 8.89 -7.28
CA LEU A 197 11.21 8.89 -5.82
C LEU A 197 11.93 10.01 -5.08
N LEU A 198 13.08 10.48 -5.60
CA LEU A 198 13.82 11.63 -5.09
C LEU A 198 13.61 12.84 -6.00
N PRO A 199 13.55 14.09 -5.48
CA PRO A 199 13.47 15.29 -6.30
C PRO A 199 14.79 15.50 -7.04
N GLN A 200 14.74 15.79 -8.33
CA GLN A 200 15.87 16.44 -9.01
C GLN A 200 15.93 17.89 -8.50
N MET A 201 16.97 18.24 -7.78
CA MET A 201 17.19 19.64 -7.42
C MET A 201 17.54 20.40 -8.69
N MET A 202 16.90 21.56 -8.94
CA MET A 202 17.27 22.44 -10.06
C MET A 202 18.74 22.90 -9.96
N LYS A 203 19.30 22.95 -8.75
CA LYS A 203 20.73 23.19 -8.51
C LYS A 203 21.61 22.17 -9.21
N ASP A 204 21.26 20.87 -9.14
CA ASP A 204 22.09 19.80 -9.74
C ASP A 204 22.26 19.96 -11.26
N ASN A 205 21.26 20.55 -11.94
CA ASN A 205 21.35 20.84 -13.37
C ASN A 205 22.12 22.13 -13.69
N LEU A 206 22.07 23.14 -12.81
CA LEU A 206 22.76 24.42 -13.00
C LEU A 206 24.26 24.31 -12.65
N ASP A 207 24.59 23.52 -11.64
CA ASP A 207 25.97 23.33 -11.17
C ASP A 207 26.77 22.45 -12.14
N ILE A 208 26.13 21.47 -12.81
CA ILE A 208 26.73 20.69 -13.91
C ILE A 208 27.07 21.62 -15.09
N TYR A 209 26.27 22.66 -15.34
CA TYR A 209 26.47 23.57 -16.46
C TYR A 209 27.54 24.64 -16.18
N ASN A 210 27.73 25.01 -14.93
CA ASN A 210 28.63 26.11 -14.53
C ASN A 210 29.99 25.66 -13.98
N GLY A 211 30.25 24.38 -13.75
CA GLY A 211 31.53 23.86 -13.29
C GLY A 211 31.96 24.35 -11.89
N GLN A 212 31.02 24.87 -11.10
CA GLN A 212 31.24 25.39 -9.74
C GLN A 212 30.51 24.50 -8.72
N THR A 213 31.08 23.35 -8.40
CA THR A 213 30.57 22.50 -7.32
C THR A 213 31.63 22.41 -6.22
N ASP A 214 31.28 22.92 -5.03
CA ASP A 214 31.95 22.59 -3.76
C ASP A 214 31.46 21.24 -3.19
N GLU A 215 30.53 20.56 -3.83
CA GLU A 215 30.03 19.23 -3.43
C GLU A 215 30.76 18.12 -4.20
N VAL A 216 31.25 17.13 -3.45
CA VAL A 216 32.21 16.11 -3.91
C VAL A 216 31.68 15.20 -5.01
N ASN A 217 30.33 15.14 -5.28
CA ASN A 217 29.77 14.36 -6.39
C ASN A 217 28.28 14.62 -6.67
N PRO A 218 27.89 15.51 -7.58
CA PRO A 218 26.47 15.67 -7.95
C PRO A 218 25.87 14.45 -8.64
N TYR A 219 26.69 13.53 -9.14
CA TYR A 219 26.26 12.26 -9.75
C TYR A 219 25.79 11.22 -8.72
N GLU A 220 26.28 11.23 -7.49
CA GLU A 220 25.89 10.27 -6.45
C GLU A 220 24.41 10.35 -6.10
N THR A 221 23.83 11.55 -6.02
CA THR A 221 22.41 11.75 -5.73
C THR A 221 21.52 11.26 -6.87
N ILE A 222 21.95 11.39 -8.12
CA ILE A 222 21.23 10.90 -9.29
C ILE A 222 21.31 9.38 -9.35
N ASP A 223 22.48 8.80 -9.11
CA ASP A 223 22.70 7.34 -9.10
C ASP A 223 21.94 6.65 -7.96
N GLU A 224 21.87 7.27 -6.78
CA GLU A 224 21.06 6.76 -5.68
C GLU A 224 19.56 6.76 -5.99
N THR A 225 19.08 7.78 -6.72
CA THR A 225 17.66 7.92 -7.10
C THR A 225 17.22 6.84 -8.10
N VAL A 226 18.05 6.59 -9.11
CA VAL A 226 17.85 5.51 -10.09
C VAL A 226 17.92 4.18 -9.37
N SER A 227 18.92 3.99 -8.51
CA SER A 227 19.20 2.80 -7.75
C SER A 227 18.01 2.29 -6.90
N LEU A 228 17.21 3.15 -6.24
CA LEU A 228 16.05 2.69 -5.47
C LEU A 228 14.89 2.24 -6.37
N SER A 229 14.62 2.98 -7.44
CA SER A 229 13.55 2.63 -8.39
C SER A 229 13.84 1.30 -9.09
N ASP A 230 15.11 1.01 -9.37
CA ASP A 230 15.55 -0.23 -10.04
C ASP A 230 15.44 -1.46 -9.14
N ARG A 231 15.46 -1.27 -7.80
CA ARG A 231 15.24 -2.36 -6.84
C ARG A 231 13.81 -2.87 -6.79
N PHE A 232 12.85 -2.05 -7.26
CA PHE A 232 11.51 -2.55 -7.52
C PHE A 232 11.52 -3.32 -8.84
N GLY A 233 11.57 -4.63 -8.78
CA GLY A 233 11.64 -5.48 -9.98
C GLY A 233 10.43 -5.36 -10.91
N LEU A 234 9.32 -4.73 -10.44
CA LEU A 234 8.16 -4.41 -11.27
C LEU A 234 7.76 -2.92 -11.08
N SER A 235 8.01 -2.12 -12.13
CA SER A 235 7.59 -0.72 -12.19
C SER A 235 6.38 -0.55 -13.12
N LEU A 236 5.32 0.10 -12.63
CA LEU A 236 4.07 0.34 -13.34
C LEU A 236 3.78 1.83 -13.41
N THR A 237 3.72 2.40 -14.61
CA THR A 237 3.42 3.81 -14.81
C THR A 237 1.96 4.02 -15.17
N PHE A 238 1.29 4.92 -14.45
CA PHE A 238 -0.11 5.32 -14.66
C PHE A 238 -0.15 6.69 -15.31
N HIS A 239 -0.66 6.75 -16.53
CA HIS A 239 -0.74 7.97 -17.33
C HIS A 239 -1.98 8.81 -16.97
N PRO A 240 -1.99 10.10 -17.35
CA PRO A 240 -3.21 10.89 -17.30
C PRO A 240 -4.32 10.24 -18.11
N MET A 241 -5.53 10.32 -17.59
CA MET A 241 -6.73 9.71 -18.19
C MET A 241 -7.20 10.54 -19.39
N ASP A 242 -7.46 9.91 -20.52
CA ASP A 242 -8.10 10.53 -21.66
C ASP A 242 -9.61 10.76 -21.44
N GLN A 243 -10.25 11.48 -22.34
CA GLN A 243 -11.66 11.83 -22.20
C GLN A 243 -12.58 10.62 -22.34
N GLN A 244 -12.25 9.71 -23.24
CA GLN A 244 -13.08 8.54 -23.51
C GLN A 244 -13.09 7.61 -22.28
N THR A 245 -11.92 7.28 -21.75
CA THR A 245 -11.77 6.47 -20.52
C THR A 245 -12.49 7.13 -19.34
N TYR A 246 -12.38 8.45 -19.19
CA TYR A 246 -13.06 9.18 -18.12
C TYR A 246 -14.57 9.02 -18.18
N LEU A 247 -15.18 9.15 -19.37
CA LEU A 247 -16.61 9.01 -19.57
C LEU A 247 -17.06 7.55 -19.41
N GLN A 248 -16.27 6.58 -19.84
CA GLN A 248 -16.55 5.15 -19.61
C GLN A 248 -16.59 4.83 -18.11
N ILE A 249 -15.65 5.35 -17.32
CA ILE A 249 -15.63 5.17 -15.88
C ILE A 249 -16.86 5.81 -15.21
N ILE A 250 -17.28 6.99 -15.66
CA ILE A 250 -18.51 7.62 -15.17
C ILE A 250 -19.71 6.75 -15.46
N GLN A 251 -19.86 6.29 -16.70
CA GLN A 251 -20.96 5.43 -17.09
C GLN A 251 -21.01 4.16 -16.24
N HIS A 252 -19.87 3.51 -16.03
CA HIS A 252 -19.75 2.35 -15.16
C HIS A 252 -20.23 2.64 -13.72
N TYR A 253 -19.76 3.72 -13.10
CA TYR A 253 -20.20 4.07 -11.76
C TYR A 253 -21.66 4.50 -11.66
N LEU A 254 -22.21 5.16 -12.69
CA LEU A 254 -23.63 5.50 -12.73
C LEU A 254 -24.50 4.24 -12.83
N ILE A 255 -24.09 3.24 -13.62
CA ILE A 255 -24.78 1.95 -13.69
C ILE A 255 -24.75 1.24 -12.32
N LEU A 256 -23.60 1.23 -11.64
CA LEU A 256 -23.49 0.65 -10.29
C LEU A 256 -24.37 1.38 -9.27
N GLU A 257 -24.42 2.71 -9.30
CA GLU A 257 -25.30 3.50 -8.43
C GLU A 257 -26.79 3.23 -8.74
N GLN A 258 -27.17 3.12 -10.02
CA GLN A 258 -28.51 2.75 -10.41
C GLN A 258 -28.92 1.36 -9.88
N GLN A 259 -28.03 0.37 -9.97
CA GLN A 259 -28.29 -0.97 -9.44
C GLN A 259 -28.55 -0.95 -7.93
N LYS A 260 -27.78 -0.15 -7.17
CA LYS A 260 -28.00 0.03 -5.74
C LYS A 260 -29.33 0.72 -5.43
N ILE A 261 -29.70 1.70 -6.23
CA ILE A 261 -30.99 2.43 -6.08
C ILE A 261 -32.14 1.49 -6.34
N LEU A 262 -32.11 0.72 -7.44
CA LEU A 262 -33.13 -0.27 -7.79
C LEU A 262 -33.27 -1.38 -6.74
N ALA A 263 -32.20 -1.76 -6.07
CA ALA A 263 -32.23 -2.75 -4.99
C ALA A 263 -32.98 -2.26 -3.73
N ASN A 264 -33.13 -0.94 -3.56
CA ASN A 264 -33.72 -0.33 -2.38
C ASN A 264 -35.00 0.48 -2.68
N THR A 265 -35.27 0.81 -3.94
CA THR A 265 -36.39 1.66 -4.37
C THR A 265 -36.82 1.28 -5.79
N ASP A 266 -38.03 1.68 -6.20
CA ASP A 266 -38.52 1.53 -7.59
C ASP A 266 -38.05 2.71 -8.50
N MET A 267 -37.01 3.43 -8.09
CA MET A 267 -36.47 4.58 -8.84
C MET A 267 -35.54 4.10 -9.95
N THR A 268 -35.74 4.62 -11.17
CA THR A 268 -34.83 4.42 -12.30
C THR A 268 -34.14 5.70 -12.68
N LEU A 269 -32.82 5.67 -12.86
CA LEU A 269 -32.05 6.77 -13.42
C LEU A 269 -31.77 6.46 -14.90
N GLU A 270 -31.99 7.43 -15.77
CA GLU A 270 -31.62 7.31 -17.19
C GLU A 270 -30.11 7.55 -17.37
N VAL A 271 -29.31 6.52 -17.20
CA VAL A 271 -27.85 6.58 -17.24
C VAL A 271 -27.24 6.15 -18.57
N SER A 272 -28.07 5.63 -19.50
CA SER A 272 -27.65 5.24 -20.84
C SER A 272 -28.67 5.69 -21.86
N SER A 273 -28.23 6.18 -23.02
CA SER A 273 -29.05 6.44 -24.18
C SER A 273 -29.41 5.14 -24.93
N GLU A 274 -30.32 5.19 -25.93
CA GLU A 274 -30.75 4.03 -26.69
C GLU A 274 -29.61 3.29 -27.40
N ASP A 275 -28.54 4.00 -27.76
CA ASP A 275 -27.30 3.45 -28.35
C ASP A 275 -26.32 2.90 -27.32
N GLY A 276 -26.68 2.88 -26.02
CA GLY A 276 -25.86 2.36 -24.94
C GLY A 276 -24.77 3.33 -24.45
N ASN A 277 -24.72 4.56 -24.96
CA ASN A 277 -23.76 5.59 -24.56
C ASN A 277 -24.27 6.44 -23.40
N LEU A 278 -23.37 7.21 -22.80
CA LEU A 278 -23.72 8.21 -21.79
C LEU A 278 -24.50 9.35 -22.45
N PRO A 279 -25.70 9.73 -21.95
CA PRO A 279 -26.50 10.82 -22.51
C PRO A 279 -25.70 12.14 -22.59
N ASP A 280 -25.90 12.91 -23.66
CA ASP A 280 -25.13 14.13 -23.95
C ASP A 280 -25.17 15.15 -22.81
N ALA A 281 -26.30 15.32 -22.14
CA ALA A 281 -26.42 16.20 -20.99
C ALA A 281 -25.51 15.78 -19.82
N ILE A 282 -25.49 14.48 -19.50
CA ILE A 282 -24.62 13.93 -18.44
C ILE A 282 -23.15 14.05 -18.85
N ARG A 283 -22.86 13.79 -20.13
CA ARG A 283 -21.50 13.93 -20.68
C ARG A 283 -20.99 15.37 -20.56
N ALA A 284 -21.81 16.37 -20.91
CA ALA A 284 -21.45 17.77 -20.80
C ALA A 284 -21.18 18.19 -19.35
N ASP A 285 -22.06 17.80 -18.43
CA ASP A 285 -21.91 18.06 -16.99
C ASP A 285 -20.66 17.38 -16.41
N ALA A 286 -20.38 16.14 -16.82
CA ALA A 286 -19.19 15.39 -16.40
C ALA A 286 -17.87 16.07 -16.82
N LEU A 287 -17.82 16.57 -18.05
CA LEU A 287 -16.65 17.28 -18.57
C LEU A 287 -16.46 18.64 -17.89
N ARG A 288 -17.54 19.37 -17.61
CA ARG A 288 -17.50 20.61 -16.83
C ARG A 288 -16.99 20.35 -15.41
N TRP A 289 -17.53 19.32 -14.74
CA TRP A 289 -17.08 18.88 -13.42
C TRP A 289 -15.59 18.55 -13.36
N ALA A 290 -15.06 17.88 -14.38
CA ALA A 290 -13.63 17.59 -14.47
C ALA A 290 -12.78 18.86 -14.63
N SER A 291 -13.23 19.81 -15.46
CA SER A 291 -12.52 21.07 -15.69
C SER A 291 -12.42 21.90 -14.41
N GLU A 292 -13.48 21.97 -13.63
CA GLU A 292 -13.53 22.69 -12.34
C GLU A 292 -12.61 22.06 -11.28
N ARG A 293 -12.25 20.76 -11.41
CA ARG A 293 -11.45 20.00 -10.42
C ARG A 293 -10.03 19.70 -10.88
N GLY A 294 -9.55 20.43 -11.87
CA GLY A 294 -8.16 20.34 -12.33
C GLY A 294 -7.87 19.13 -13.23
N GLY A 295 -8.90 18.44 -13.75
CA GLY A 295 -8.73 17.42 -14.76
C GLY A 295 -9.48 16.12 -14.53
N ARG A 296 -9.27 15.19 -15.45
CA ARG A 296 -9.92 13.88 -15.50
C ARG A 296 -9.13 12.85 -14.71
N SER A 297 -9.83 12.15 -13.81
CA SER A 297 -9.27 11.04 -13.04
C SER A 297 -10.38 10.11 -12.55
N GLY A 298 -10.06 8.86 -12.18
CA GLY A 298 -11.02 7.94 -11.61
C GLY A 298 -11.67 8.46 -10.32
N ARG A 299 -10.92 9.22 -9.49
CA ARG A 299 -11.48 9.88 -8.30
C ARG A 299 -12.52 10.93 -8.67
N VAL A 300 -12.24 11.77 -9.67
CA VAL A 300 -13.16 12.81 -10.14
C VAL A 300 -14.40 12.19 -10.79
N ALA A 301 -14.23 11.11 -11.54
CA ALA A 301 -15.33 10.33 -12.13
C ALA A 301 -16.26 9.77 -11.05
N TYR A 302 -15.70 9.10 -10.04
CA TYR A 302 -16.48 8.55 -8.92
C TYR A 302 -17.21 9.63 -8.13
N GLN A 303 -16.59 10.78 -7.86
CA GLN A 303 -17.20 11.91 -7.18
C GLN A 303 -18.35 12.51 -7.99
N PHE A 304 -18.17 12.66 -9.31
CA PHE A 304 -19.23 13.10 -10.20
C PHE A 304 -20.44 12.15 -10.17
N SER A 305 -20.20 10.87 -10.33
CA SER A 305 -21.27 9.85 -10.38
C SER A 305 -22.13 9.88 -9.12
N ARG A 306 -21.49 9.98 -7.94
CA ARG A 306 -22.22 10.11 -6.66
C ARG A 306 -23.01 11.40 -6.56
N TYR A 307 -22.41 12.52 -6.93
CA TYR A 307 -23.07 13.82 -6.91
C TYR A 307 -24.29 13.85 -7.85
N TRP A 308 -24.09 13.39 -9.09
CA TRP A 308 -25.14 13.37 -10.09
C TRP A 308 -26.30 12.46 -9.69
N SER A 309 -26.02 11.25 -9.24
CA SER A 309 -27.03 10.29 -8.77
C SER A 309 -27.83 10.84 -7.60
N GLY A 310 -27.18 11.41 -6.60
CA GLY A 310 -27.87 12.01 -5.44
C GLY A 310 -28.75 13.21 -5.83
N LYS A 311 -28.23 14.10 -6.69
CA LYS A 311 -29.00 15.25 -7.22
C LYS A 311 -30.25 14.81 -7.98
N THR A 312 -30.12 13.77 -8.84
CA THR A 312 -31.22 13.27 -9.64
C THR A 312 -32.29 12.60 -8.78
N GLN A 313 -31.89 11.84 -7.76
CA GLN A 313 -32.83 11.21 -6.81
C GLN A 313 -33.66 12.28 -6.08
N LEU A 314 -33.02 13.34 -5.56
CA LEU A 314 -33.72 14.44 -4.91
C LEU A 314 -34.74 15.12 -5.86
N ALA A 315 -34.35 15.38 -7.12
CA ALA A 315 -35.24 15.99 -8.10
C ALA A 315 -36.46 15.10 -8.42
N ILE A 316 -36.28 13.76 -8.47
CA ILE A 316 -37.40 12.82 -8.67
C ILE A 316 -38.32 12.80 -7.45
N GLU A 317 -37.78 12.84 -6.24
CA GLU A 317 -38.59 12.90 -5.00
C GLU A 317 -39.42 14.19 -4.91
N ASP A 318 -38.79 15.33 -5.23
CA ASP A 318 -39.46 16.63 -5.20
C ASP A 318 -40.56 16.73 -6.27
N SER A 319 -40.41 16.06 -7.41
CA SER A 319 -41.42 16.02 -8.47
C SER A 319 -42.66 15.16 -8.13
N LYS A 320 -42.54 14.26 -7.14
CA LYS A 320 -43.62 13.39 -6.66
C LYS A 320 -44.43 14.01 -5.50
N ARG A 321 -43.98 15.15 -4.97
CA ARG A 321 -44.68 15.95 -3.95
C ARG A 321 -45.52 17.05 -4.57
#